data_d79977b3eae121d459650e40bd492fc8
#
_entry.id   d79977b3eae121d459650e40bd492fc8
#
_cell.length_a   1.000
_cell.length_b   1.000
_cell.length_c   1.000
_cell.angle_alpha   90.00
_cell.angle_beta   90.00
_cell.angle_gamma   90.00
#
_symmetry.space_group_name_H-M   'P 1'
#
loop_
_entity.id
_entity.type
_entity.pdbx_description
1 polymer ?
#
loop_
_entity_poly.entity_id
_entity_poly.type
_entity_poly.pdbx_seq_one_letter_code
_entity_poly.pdbx_strand_id
1 'polypeptide(L)'
;MDASADSPPVRRLADWEHDRLGALADRYGTPLYVLDLARVRENYRRFAAAFPDAHVMYAAKAHTGRAVLETLLSVGADIECAARGELQRAIDAGADPDTLQYTAVNPPAADLDYAADLGADHSGLTITAGARDTFDRLADRGYDGRVAIRVNPGIGTGHHEKVATGKDAKFGIPAEQVTDVAADVADRFELVGLHSHVGSGVLQDDLDDHCRAIERVAGLARDVEREVGDLEFLDIGGGFGVPYREDEPPLEMEVVGERVRAAAGELGAQLALEPGRYVVADAELILTRVNTIKQAPSATVVGVDASLATLLRPAMFEAYHPIRNVTAPGRKSEPVSVGGPCCTSADVFCTDRPIARPEREDLLAIGNAGAYGYELASQFHSQPRPAEVAVDGGKTSVVRRRETLDDVTHGEQEF
;
A
#
# COMPACT_ATOMS: atom_id res chain seq x y z
N MET A 1 10.92 -21.54 16.10
CA MET A 1 12.23 -20.95 15.79
C MET A 1 11.97 -19.58 15.23
N ASP A 2 12.37 -18.58 15.96
CA ASP A 2 12.13 -17.18 15.67
C ASP A 2 13.03 -16.74 14.51
N ALA A 3 12.49 -16.72 13.29
CA ALA A 3 13.24 -16.33 12.09
C ALA A 3 13.37 -14.79 11.95
N SER A 4 12.91 -14.02 12.95
CA SER A 4 12.81 -12.56 12.86
C SER A 4 14.11 -11.81 13.19
N ALA A 5 15.08 -12.43 13.83
CA ALA A 5 16.30 -11.75 14.29
C ALA A 5 17.41 -11.61 13.21
N ASP A 6 17.37 -12.42 12.13
CA ASP A 6 18.44 -12.46 11.12
C ASP A 6 18.06 -11.81 9.76
N SER A 7 16.81 -11.44 9.55
CA SER A 7 16.37 -10.82 8.28
C SER A 7 16.68 -9.32 8.25
N PRO A 8 17.27 -8.78 7.16
CA PRO A 8 17.59 -7.36 7.08
C PRO A 8 16.30 -6.51 7.15
N PRO A 9 16.35 -5.31 7.78
CA PRO A 9 15.19 -4.43 7.92
C PRO A 9 14.59 -4.04 6.57
N VAL A 10 15.38 -4.06 5.50
CA VAL A 10 14.97 -3.83 4.11
C VAL A 10 15.64 -4.86 3.22
N ARG A 11 14.87 -5.46 2.32
CA ARG A 11 15.42 -6.26 1.23
C ARG A 11 15.75 -5.35 0.06
N ARG A 12 17.02 -5.26 -0.27
CA ARG A 12 17.48 -4.54 -1.47
C ARG A 12 17.33 -5.43 -2.70
N LEU A 13 17.29 -4.83 -3.88
CA LEU A 13 17.22 -5.58 -5.13
C LEU A 13 18.43 -6.51 -5.31
N ALA A 14 19.56 -6.17 -4.70
CA ALA A 14 20.77 -6.99 -4.67
C ALA A 14 20.64 -8.30 -3.87
N ASP A 15 19.72 -8.36 -2.92
CA ASP A 15 19.53 -9.52 -2.04
C ASP A 15 18.69 -10.64 -2.69
N TRP A 16 18.11 -10.38 -3.86
CA TRP A 16 17.39 -11.39 -4.62
C TRP A 16 18.36 -12.31 -5.39
N GLU A 17 18.14 -13.61 -5.31
CA GLU A 17 18.97 -14.61 -5.95
C GLU A 17 18.83 -14.60 -7.49
N HIS A 18 19.91 -14.28 -8.19
CA HIS A 18 19.92 -14.11 -9.65
C HIS A 18 19.46 -15.35 -10.41
N ASP A 19 20.03 -16.52 -10.06
CA ASP A 19 19.73 -17.77 -10.76
C ASP A 19 18.25 -18.13 -10.64
N ARG A 20 17.66 -17.85 -9.46
CA ARG A 20 16.24 -18.05 -9.22
C ARG A 20 15.39 -17.12 -10.08
N LEU A 21 15.75 -15.84 -10.16
CA LEU A 21 15.02 -14.86 -10.98
C LEU A 21 15.08 -15.25 -12.47
N GLY A 22 16.24 -15.68 -12.98
CA GLY A 22 16.40 -16.21 -14.34
C GLY A 22 15.48 -17.40 -14.61
N ALA A 23 15.49 -18.40 -13.72
CA ALA A 23 14.65 -19.58 -13.84
C ALA A 23 13.13 -19.26 -13.81
N LEU A 24 12.71 -18.25 -13.02
CA LEU A 24 11.32 -17.80 -13.00
C LEU A 24 10.93 -17.12 -14.32
N ALA A 25 11.78 -16.24 -14.85
CA ALA A 25 11.54 -15.59 -16.14
C ALA A 25 11.45 -16.60 -17.28
N ASP A 26 12.33 -17.61 -17.31
CA ASP A 26 12.32 -18.66 -18.33
C ASP A 26 11.06 -19.53 -18.24
N ARG A 27 10.58 -19.81 -17.02
CA ARG A 27 9.40 -20.65 -16.80
C ARG A 27 8.08 -19.95 -17.07
N TYR A 28 7.95 -18.68 -16.67
CA TYR A 28 6.67 -17.97 -16.66
C TYR A 28 6.59 -16.82 -17.68
N GLY A 29 7.71 -16.53 -18.35
CA GLY A 29 7.82 -15.41 -19.29
C GLY A 29 7.87 -14.04 -18.58
N THR A 30 8.12 -12.99 -19.37
CA THR A 30 8.16 -11.60 -18.93
C THR A 30 7.11 -10.77 -19.68
N PRO A 31 6.69 -9.58 -19.18
CA PRO A 31 6.95 -9.08 -17.83
C PRO A 31 6.31 -9.99 -16.78
N LEU A 32 6.91 -10.08 -15.59
CA LEU A 32 6.49 -10.98 -14.52
C LEU A 32 6.63 -10.30 -13.16
N TYR A 33 5.60 -10.30 -12.35
CA TYR A 33 5.70 -9.99 -10.93
C TYR A 33 6.19 -11.20 -10.14
N VAL A 34 7.15 -10.99 -9.24
CA VAL A 34 7.68 -12.02 -8.34
C VAL A 34 7.52 -11.56 -6.91
N LEU A 35 6.62 -12.20 -6.19
CA LEU A 35 6.22 -11.89 -4.81
C LEU A 35 6.80 -12.90 -3.83
N ASP A 36 7.47 -12.43 -2.77
CA ASP A 36 7.98 -13.27 -1.69
C ASP A 36 7.08 -13.18 -0.45
N LEU A 37 6.28 -14.23 -0.23
CA LEU A 37 5.32 -14.29 0.89
C LEU A 37 6.02 -14.41 2.26
N ALA A 38 7.22 -14.99 2.31
CA ALA A 38 7.99 -15.02 3.56
C ALA A 38 8.37 -13.60 3.98
N ARG A 39 8.79 -12.76 3.00
CA ARG A 39 9.12 -11.36 3.25
C ARG A 39 7.91 -10.54 3.71
N VAL A 40 6.74 -10.77 3.15
CA VAL A 40 5.48 -10.14 3.61
C VAL A 40 5.23 -10.44 5.09
N ARG A 41 5.36 -11.73 5.50
CA ARG A 41 5.21 -12.12 6.91
C ARG A 41 6.26 -11.49 7.82
N GLU A 42 7.50 -11.43 7.39
CA GLU A 42 8.61 -10.83 8.15
C GLU A 42 8.37 -9.34 8.39
N ASN A 43 8.00 -8.60 7.35
CA ASN A 43 7.74 -7.17 7.43
C ASN A 43 6.58 -6.86 8.37
N TYR A 44 5.46 -7.59 8.25
CA TYR A 44 4.33 -7.42 9.14
C TYR A 44 4.70 -7.70 10.61
N ARG A 45 5.38 -8.83 10.88
CA ARG A 45 5.80 -9.18 12.24
C ARG A 45 6.77 -8.16 12.84
N ARG A 46 7.72 -7.66 12.04
CA ARG A 46 8.65 -6.62 12.48
C ARG A 46 7.91 -5.33 12.82
N PHE A 47 6.92 -4.94 12.01
CA PHE A 47 6.09 -3.78 12.28
C PHE A 47 5.28 -3.99 13.57
N ALA A 48 4.54 -5.08 13.67
CA ALA A 48 3.72 -5.38 14.84
C ALA A 48 4.54 -5.49 16.14
N ALA A 49 5.75 -6.04 16.07
CA ALA A 49 6.65 -6.13 17.23
C ALA A 49 7.08 -4.76 17.77
N ALA A 50 7.13 -3.72 16.94
CA ALA A 50 7.40 -2.35 17.37
C ALA A 50 6.20 -1.68 18.10
N PHE A 51 5.01 -2.28 17.95
CA PHE A 51 3.75 -1.78 18.51
C PHE A 51 2.98 -2.89 19.24
N PRO A 52 3.55 -3.47 20.33
CA PRO A 52 3.01 -4.69 20.96
C PRO A 52 1.61 -4.52 21.57
N ASP A 53 1.25 -3.29 21.95
CA ASP A 53 -0.03 -2.97 22.60
C ASP A 53 -1.05 -2.32 21.63
N ALA A 54 -0.67 -2.18 20.36
CA ALA A 54 -1.52 -1.55 19.36
C ALA A 54 -2.25 -2.57 18.48
N HIS A 55 -3.38 -2.16 17.92
CA HIS A 55 -4.08 -2.90 16.87
C HIS A 55 -3.46 -2.59 15.51
N VAL A 56 -2.83 -3.56 14.88
CA VAL A 56 -2.15 -3.39 13.59
C VAL A 56 -2.96 -4.06 12.48
N MET A 57 -3.60 -3.26 11.65
CA MET A 57 -4.36 -3.68 10.47
C MET A 57 -3.53 -3.49 9.20
N TYR A 58 -3.60 -4.42 8.27
CA TYR A 58 -2.96 -4.23 6.96
C TYR A 58 -3.85 -3.40 6.03
N ALA A 59 -3.32 -2.31 5.48
CA ALA A 59 -4.04 -1.50 4.49
C ALA A 59 -4.08 -2.21 3.13
N ALA A 60 -5.21 -2.84 2.80
CA ALA A 60 -5.39 -3.69 1.62
C ALA A 60 -5.08 -2.97 0.29
N LYS A 61 -5.35 -1.67 0.19
CA LYS A 61 -5.06 -0.84 -1.00
C LYS A 61 -3.63 -0.92 -1.52
N ALA A 62 -2.67 -1.29 -0.67
CA ALA A 62 -1.28 -1.43 -1.10
C ALA A 62 -1.07 -2.65 -2.00
N HIS A 63 -1.72 -3.77 -1.66
CA HIS A 63 -1.72 -5.02 -2.44
C HIS A 63 -2.87 -5.92 -2.01
N THR A 64 -3.91 -6.05 -2.83
CA THR A 64 -5.13 -6.81 -2.53
C THR A 64 -5.09 -8.27 -3.03
N GLY A 65 -3.93 -8.76 -3.49
CA GLY A 65 -3.76 -10.14 -3.96
C GLY A 65 -4.16 -11.16 -2.89
N ARG A 66 -4.96 -12.17 -3.26
CA ARG A 66 -5.46 -13.20 -2.34
C ARG A 66 -4.31 -13.84 -1.53
N ALA A 67 -3.19 -14.17 -2.20
CA ALA A 67 -2.04 -14.77 -1.54
C ALA A 67 -1.41 -13.84 -0.46
N VAL A 68 -1.43 -12.52 -0.65
CA VAL A 68 -0.97 -11.55 0.35
C VAL A 68 -1.94 -11.51 1.52
N LEU A 69 -3.25 -11.39 1.25
CA LEU A 69 -4.27 -11.33 2.31
C LEU A 69 -4.27 -12.61 3.15
N GLU A 70 -4.33 -13.80 2.53
CA GLU A 70 -4.24 -15.09 3.23
C GLU A 70 -2.95 -15.21 4.06
N THR A 71 -1.82 -14.72 3.52
CA THR A 71 -0.53 -14.74 4.23
C THR A 71 -0.57 -13.87 5.48
N LEU A 72 -1.14 -12.67 5.39
CA LEU A 72 -1.24 -11.73 6.51
C LEU A 72 -2.24 -12.21 7.56
N LEU A 73 -3.40 -12.72 7.16
CA LEU A 73 -4.37 -13.35 8.06
C LEU A 73 -3.74 -14.53 8.82
N SER A 74 -2.89 -15.33 8.16
CA SER A 74 -2.21 -16.47 8.80
C SER A 74 -1.23 -16.07 9.90
N VAL A 75 -0.83 -14.81 9.98
CA VAL A 75 0.05 -14.26 11.03
C VAL A 75 -0.68 -13.31 11.99
N GLY A 76 -2.01 -13.29 11.92
CA GLY A 76 -2.86 -12.54 12.85
C GLY A 76 -3.04 -11.07 12.51
N ALA A 77 -2.85 -10.67 11.24
CA ALA A 77 -3.18 -9.33 10.80
C ALA A 77 -4.69 -9.20 10.58
N ASP A 78 -5.29 -8.12 11.06
CA ASP A 78 -6.58 -7.65 10.59
C ASP A 78 -6.41 -6.77 9.34
N ILE A 79 -7.51 -6.44 8.65
CA ILE A 79 -7.45 -5.78 7.34
C ILE A 79 -8.26 -4.47 7.36
N GLU A 80 -7.61 -3.39 6.93
CA GLU A 80 -8.27 -2.12 6.58
C GLU A 80 -8.58 -2.10 5.07
N CYS A 81 -9.79 -1.68 4.73
CA CYS A 81 -10.32 -1.66 3.38
C CYS A 81 -10.83 -0.25 3.02
N ALA A 82 -10.41 0.28 1.87
CA ALA A 82 -10.82 1.60 1.39
C ALA A 82 -11.99 1.56 0.39
N ALA A 83 -12.44 0.36 -0.02
CA ALA A 83 -13.51 0.18 -1.00
C ALA A 83 -14.25 -1.14 -0.79
N ARG A 84 -15.51 -1.22 -1.27
CA ARG A 84 -16.30 -2.46 -1.26
C ARG A 84 -15.55 -3.67 -1.83
N GLY A 85 -14.83 -3.46 -2.95
CA GLY A 85 -14.07 -4.54 -3.57
C GLY A 85 -12.95 -5.09 -2.69
N GLU A 86 -12.35 -4.25 -1.84
CA GLU A 86 -11.35 -4.68 -0.87
C GLU A 86 -11.98 -5.46 0.28
N LEU A 87 -13.14 -5.02 0.81
CA LEU A 87 -13.93 -5.78 1.80
C LEU A 87 -14.25 -7.19 1.29
N GLN A 88 -14.79 -7.29 0.07
CA GLN A 88 -15.13 -8.58 -0.52
C GLN A 88 -13.88 -9.46 -0.66
N ARG A 89 -12.75 -8.91 -1.09
CA ARG A 89 -11.49 -9.66 -1.25
C ARG A 89 -10.91 -10.12 0.08
N ALA A 90 -11.03 -9.32 1.14
CA ALA A 90 -10.60 -9.69 2.48
C ALA A 90 -11.45 -10.86 3.00
N ILE A 91 -12.77 -10.81 2.86
CA ILE A 91 -13.71 -11.88 3.23
C ILE A 91 -13.42 -13.16 2.42
N ASP A 92 -13.26 -13.05 1.11
CA ASP A 92 -12.92 -14.17 0.22
C ASP A 92 -11.56 -14.82 0.55
N ALA A 93 -10.65 -14.06 1.17
CA ALA A 93 -9.37 -14.56 1.68
C ALA A 93 -9.47 -15.17 3.08
N GLY A 94 -10.62 -15.08 3.73
CA GLY A 94 -10.90 -15.69 5.04
C GLY A 94 -10.82 -14.72 6.22
N ALA A 95 -10.84 -13.40 5.98
CA ALA A 95 -10.97 -12.43 7.06
C ALA A 95 -12.33 -12.55 7.75
N ASP A 96 -12.36 -12.42 9.08
CA ASP A 96 -13.59 -12.29 9.85
C ASP A 96 -14.18 -10.89 9.62
N PRO A 97 -15.39 -10.75 9.11
CA PRO A 97 -15.99 -9.43 8.90
C PRO A 97 -16.06 -8.57 10.17
N ASP A 98 -16.16 -9.19 11.34
CA ASP A 98 -16.20 -8.49 12.63
C ASP A 98 -14.86 -7.83 13.02
N THR A 99 -13.76 -8.15 12.32
CA THR A 99 -12.45 -7.52 12.56
C THR A 99 -12.04 -6.56 11.43
N LEU A 100 -12.90 -6.36 10.43
CA LEU A 100 -12.61 -5.45 9.31
C LEU A 100 -12.90 -4.00 9.67
N GLN A 101 -12.07 -3.10 9.12
CA GLN A 101 -12.32 -1.67 9.09
C GLN A 101 -12.56 -1.22 7.64
N TYR A 102 -13.68 -0.51 7.41
CA TYR A 102 -13.97 0.13 6.13
C TYR A 102 -13.75 1.63 6.21
N THR A 103 -12.66 2.13 5.61
CA THR A 103 -12.33 3.56 5.61
C THR A 103 -12.93 4.24 4.37
N ALA A 104 -14.15 4.73 4.52
CA ALA A 104 -14.93 5.34 3.44
C ALA A 104 -14.43 6.73 3.04
N VAL A 105 -13.99 6.90 1.81
CA VAL A 105 -13.63 8.21 1.24
C VAL A 105 -14.53 8.48 0.04
N ASN A 106 -15.49 9.42 0.19
CA ASN A 106 -16.49 9.73 -0.83
C ASN A 106 -17.15 8.47 -1.42
N PRO A 107 -17.71 7.56 -0.60
CA PRO A 107 -18.14 6.26 -1.06
C PRO A 107 -19.33 6.37 -1.99
N PRO A 108 -19.38 5.59 -3.11
CA PRO A 108 -20.56 5.41 -3.91
C PRO A 108 -21.74 4.86 -3.09
N ALA A 109 -22.98 5.09 -3.55
CA ALA A 109 -24.16 4.60 -2.84
C ALA A 109 -24.11 3.06 -2.64
N ALA A 110 -23.74 2.32 -3.68
CA ALA A 110 -23.66 0.86 -3.62
C ALA A 110 -22.58 0.33 -2.66
N ASP A 111 -21.51 1.11 -2.41
CA ASP A 111 -20.50 0.75 -1.44
C ASP A 111 -21.01 0.94 0.00
N LEU A 112 -21.76 2.04 0.24
CA LEU A 112 -22.40 2.27 1.54
C LEU A 112 -23.54 1.27 1.80
N ASP A 113 -24.35 0.92 0.79
CA ASP A 113 -25.39 -0.10 0.91
C ASP A 113 -24.75 -1.41 1.36
N TYR A 114 -23.68 -1.84 0.69
CA TYR A 114 -22.96 -3.07 1.03
C TYR A 114 -22.33 -3.01 2.44
N ALA A 115 -21.68 -1.90 2.81
CA ALA A 115 -21.04 -1.77 4.11
C ALA A 115 -22.06 -1.71 5.27
N ALA A 116 -23.20 -1.03 5.07
CA ALA A 116 -24.28 -0.97 6.06
C ALA A 116 -24.94 -2.34 6.25
N ASP A 117 -25.22 -3.06 5.16
CA ASP A 117 -25.77 -4.42 5.22
C ASP A 117 -24.80 -5.37 5.91
N LEU A 118 -23.51 -5.31 5.57
CA LEU A 118 -22.47 -6.13 6.19
C LEU A 118 -22.35 -5.82 7.69
N GLY A 119 -22.35 -4.55 8.09
CA GLY A 119 -22.26 -4.14 9.49
C GLY A 119 -23.53 -4.44 10.30
N ALA A 120 -24.70 -4.56 9.66
CA ALA A 120 -25.92 -5.04 10.33
C ALA A 120 -25.84 -6.54 10.65
N ASP A 121 -25.16 -7.33 9.81
CA ASP A 121 -24.95 -8.77 10.02
C ASP A 121 -23.73 -9.06 10.90
N HIS A 122 -22.75 -8.13 10.97
CA HIS A 122 -21.47 -8.26 11.65
C HIS A 122 -21.18 -7.02 12.52
N SER A 123 -21.56 -7.11 13.80
CA SER A 123 -21.53 -5.98 14.72
C SER A 123 -20.12 -5.45 15.04
N GLY A 124 -19.06 -6.19 14.74
CA GLY A 124 -17.67 -5.77 14.93
C GLY A 124 -17.12 -4.93 13.79
N LEU A 125 -17.74 -4.96 12.57
CA LEU A 125 -17.31 -4.13 11.45
C LEU A 125 -17.35 -2.65 11.81
N THR A 126 -16.26 -1.93 11.62
CA THR A 126 -16.21 -0.49 11.85
C THR A 126 -16.23 0.26 10.52
N ILE A 127 -17.14 1.23 10.37
CA ILE A 127 -17.19 2.13 9.22
C ILE A 127 -16.58 3.47 9.60
N THR A 128 -15.43 3.80 9.02
CA THR A 128 -14.74 5.08 9.21
C THR A 128 -15.16 6.08 8.15
N ALA A 129 -15.73 7.21 8.55
CA ALA A 129 -16.20 8.25 7.64
C ALA A 129 -15.54 9.61 7.90
N GLY A 130 -15.26 10.35 6.83
CA GLY A 130 -14.55 11.64 6.85
C GLY A 130 -15.40 12.84 6.42
N ALA A 131 -16.73 12.70 6.40
CA ALA A 131 -17.65 13.79 6.07
C ALA A 131 -18.99 13.62 6.82
N ARG A 132 -19.59 14.72 7.28
CA ARG A 132 -20.93 14.70 7.93
C ARG A 132 -21.98 14.05 7.01
N ASP A 133 -21.99 14.41 5.74
CA ASP A 133 -22.88 13.84 4.71
C ASP A 133 -22.80 12.30 4.65
N THR A 134 -21.63 11.71 4.88
CA THR A 134 -21.49 10.23 4.90
C THR A 134 -22.22 9.61 6.08
N PHE A 135 -22.21 10.25 7.26
CA PHE A 135 -22.97 9.80 8.42
C PHE A 135 -24.48 9.95 8.17
N ASP A 136 -24.91 11.05 7.56
CA ASP A 136 -26.33 11.24 7.19
C ASP A 136 -26.79 10.14 6.20
N ARG A 137 -25.98 9.82 5.23
CA ARG A 137 -26.25 8.75 4.25
C ARG A 137 -26.26 7.35 4.89
N LEU A 138 -25.48 7.09 5.95
CA LEU A 138 -25.53 5.85 6.72
C LEU A 138 -26.85 5.77 7.53
N ALA A 139 -27.23 6.87 8.20
CA ALA A 139 -28.49 6.93 8.94
C ALA A 139 -29.73 6.78 8.04
N ASP A 140 -29.71 7.36 6.84
CA ASP A 140 -30.77 7.17 5.82
C ASP A 140 -30.96 5.71 5.40
N ARG A 141 -29.94 4.86 5.63
CA ARG A 141 -29.96 3.40 5.41
C ARG A 141 -30.41 2.62 6.64
N GLY A 142 -30.66 3.32 7.75
CA GLY A 142 -31.02 2.69 9.02
C GLY A 142 -29.83 2.04 9.71
N TYR A 143 -28.58 2.38 9.32
CA TYR A 143 -27.38 1.93 10.01
C TYR A 143 -27.18 2.75 11.28
N ASP A 144 -26.99 2.09 12.41
CA ASP A 144 -26.73 2.66 13.75
C ASP A 144 -25.54 1.98 14.47
N GLY A 145 -24.80 1.12 13.72
CA GLY A 145 -23.68 0.35 14.26
C GLY A 145 -22.40 1.16 14.46
N ARG A 146 -21.27 0.44 14.51
CA ARG A 146 -19.95 0.96 14.85
C ARG A 146 -19.39 1.90 13.78
N VAL A 147 -19.02 3.12 14.21
CA VAL A 147 -18.41 4.11 13.31
C VAL A 147 -17.19 4.74 13.96
N ALA A 148 -16.25 5.19 13.11
CA ALA A 148 -15.15 6.06 13.49
C ALA A 148 -15.14 7.34 12.65
N ILE A 149 -14.64 8.43 13.22
CA ILE A 149 -14.53 9.71 12.53
C ILE A 149 -13.11 9.86 11.97
N ARG A 150 -12.99 9.97 10.64
CA ARG A 150 -11.72 10.35 10.03
C ARG A 150 -11.48 11.84 10.17
N VAL A 151 -10.37 12.19 10.80
CA VAL A 151 -9.96 13.56 11.09
C VAL A 151 -8.92 14.05 10.09
N ASN A 152 -9.06 15.30 9.64
CA ASN A 152 -8.00 16.03 8.96
C ASN A 152 -7.31 16.95 9.99
N PRO A 153 -6.08 16.64 10.45
CA PRO A 153 -5.39 17.46 11.42
C PRO A 153 -4.86 18.78 10.85
N GLY A 154 -5.00 19.03 9.53
CA GLY A 154 -4.48 20.23 8.87
C GLY A 154 -2.95 20.25 8.74
N ILE A 155 -2.28 19.16 9.12
CA ILE A 155 -0.84 18.91 8.97
C ILE A 155 -0.71 17.73 8.03
N GLY A 156 0.09 17.85 6.99
CA GLY A 156 0.30 16.77 6.03
C GLY A 156 1.77 16.55 5.74
N THR A 157 2.18 15.30 5.64
CA THR A 157 3.48 14.88 5.13
C THR A 157 3.29 14.04 3.87
N GLY A 158 4.16 14.18 2.87
CA GLY A 158 4.09 13.37 1.66
C GLY A 158 5.25 13.66 0.73
N HIS A 159 5.80 12.62 0.16
CA HIS A 159 6.94 12.69 -0.77
C HIS A 159 6.56 13.22 -2.17
N HIS A 160 5.27 13.50 -2.44
CA HIS A 160 4.78 14.05 -3.71
C HIS A 160 3.47 14.81 -3.49
N GLU A 161 3.29 15.95 -4.20
CA GLU A 161 2.08 16.79 -4.08
C GLU A 161 0.75 16.03 -4.28
N LYS A 162 0.73 15.03 -5.16
CA LYS A 162 -0.46 14.20 -5.44
C LYS A 162 -0.84 13.23 -4.32
N VAL A 163 0.02 13.02 -3.32
CA VAL A 163 -0.22 12.17 -2.15
C VAL A 163 -0.11 12.93 -0.82
N ALA A 164 0.10 14.26 -0.89
CA ALA A 164 0.13 15.10 0.30
C ALA A 164 -1.26 15.26 0.91
N THR A 165 -1.33 15.23 2.24
CA THR A 165 -2.51 15.57 3.02
C THR A 165 -2.31 16.99 3.58
N GLY A 166 -3.17 17.93 3.22
CA GLY A 166 -3.07 19.33 3.63
C GLY A 166 -4.41 19.87 4.11
N LYS A 167 -4.46 21.17 4.46
CA LYS A 167 -5.64 21.81 5.04
C LYS A 167 -6.89 21.68 4.16
N ASP A 168 -6.73 21.72 2.84
CA ASP A 168 -7.82 21.64 1.86
C ASP A 168 -7.91 20.23 1.20
N ALA A 169 -7.36 19.20 1.84
CA ALA A 169 -7.45 17.84 1.35
C ALA A 169 -8.89 17.33 1.36
N LYS A 170 -9.23 16.47 0.37
CA LYS A 170 -10.56 15.83 0.27
C LYS A 170 -10.86 14.83 1.39
N PHE A 171 -9.96 14.69 2.36
CA PHE A 171 -10.01 13.65 3.38
C PHE A 171 -10.27 14.24 4.77
N GLY A 172 -11.20 13.62 5.48
CA GLY A 172 -11.40 13.83 6.90
C GLY A 172 -12.12 15.13 7.28
N ILE A 173 -12.72 15.11 8.44
CA ILE A 173 -13.38 16.26 9.07
C ILE A 173 -12.29 17.19 9.60
N PRO A 174 -12.34 18.51 9.33
CA PRO A 174 -11.38 19.46 9.90
C PRO A 174 -11.30 19.38 11.43
N ALA A 175 -10.11 19.45 11.97
CA ALA A 175 -9.82 19.28 13.40
C ALA A 175 -10.72 20.15 14.29
N GLU A 176 -11.00 21.39 13.87
CA GLU A 176 -11.84 22.37 14.60
C GLU A 176 -13.33 22.00 14.66
N GLN A 177 -13.78 21.02 13.89
CA GLN A 177 -15.18 20.56 13.83
C GLN A 177 -15.39 19.19 14.47
N VAL A 178 -14.31 18.49 14.84
CA VAL A 178 -14.36 17.07 15.22
C VAL A 178 -15.20 16.84 16.45
N THR A 179 -15.07 17.68 17.50
CA THR A 179 -15.82 17.53 18.76
C THR A 179 -17.32 17.70 18.54
N ASP A 180 -17.72 18.73 17.76
CA ASP A 180 -19.15 18.95 17.43
C ASP A 180 -19.72 17.82 16.59
N VAL A 181 -18.91 17.27 15.67
CA VAL A 181 -19.31 16.11 14.86
C VAL A 181 -19.42 14.86 15.72
N ALA A 182 -18.50 14.67 16.66
CA ALA A 182 -18.51 13.50 17.54
C ALA A 182 -19.75 13.45 18.42
N ALA A 183 -20.21 14.60 18.95
CA ALA A 183 -21.45 14.67 19.69
C ALA A 183 -22.67 14.26 18.84
N ASP A 184 -22.80 14.83 17.61
CA ASP A 184 -23.88 14.48 16.69
C ASP A 184 -23.85 13.00 16.25
N VAL A 185 -22.65 12.46 16.03
CA VAL A 185 -22.46 11.07 15.61
C VAL A 185 -22.76 10.10 16.76
N ALA A 186 -22.31 10.40 17.99
CA ALA A 186 -22.56 9.56 19.15
C ALA A 186 -24.05 9.44 19.51
N ASP A 187 -24.87 10.46 19.20
CA ASP A 187 -26.33 10.40 19.39
C ASP A 187 -27.04 9.43 18.40
N ARG A 188 -26.36 9.04 17.31
CA ARG A 188 -26.97 8.32 16.18
C ARG A 188 -26.33 6.96 15.90
N PHE A 189 -25.10 6.75 16.33
CA PHE A 189 -24.28 5.57 16.02
C PHE A 189 -23.48 5.16 17.25
N GLU A 190 -22.92 3.98 17.22
CA GLU A 190 -21.87 3.56 18.13
C GLU A 190 -20.52 4.18 17.71
N LEU A 191 -20.21 5.36 18.25
CA LEU A 191 -18.92 6.02 17.96
C LEU A 191 -17.81 5.33 18.76
N VAL A 192 -16.96 4.57 18.07
CA VAL A 192 -15.93 3.74 18.70
C VAL A 192 -14.52 4.28 18.58
N GLY A 193 -14.26 5.24 17.68
CA GLY A 193 -12.90 5.74 17.52
C GLY A 193 -12.74 6.97 16.66
N LEU A 194 -11.53 7.50 16.70
CA LEU A 194 -11.05 8.47 15.73
C LEU A 194 -10.00 7.82 14.83
N HIS A 195 -9.96 8.27 13.59
CA HIS A 195 -8.98 7.85 12.59
C HIS A 195 -8.30 9.07 11.98
N SER A 196 -7.02 8.96 11.68
CA SER A 196 -6.31 9.91 10.85
C SER A 196 -5.28 9.21 9.99
N HIS A 197 -5.07 9.68 8.76
CA HIS A 197 -4.01 9.16 7.91
C HIS A 197 -3.19 10.33 7.40
N VAL A 198 -1.98 10.46 7.92
CA VAL A 198 -1.11 11.60 7.67
C VAL A 198 0.16 11.15 6.98
N GLY A 199 0.26 11.47 5.70
CA GLY A 199 1.45 11.23 4.91
C GLY A 199 1.49 9.88 4.17
N SER A 200 2.51 9.74 3.34
CA SER A 200 2.81 8.52 2.59
C SER A 200 4.30 8.46 2.29
N GLY A 201 4.91 7.32 2.55
CA GLY A 201 6.34 7.12 2.34
C GLY A 201 7.22 7.81 3.37
N VAL A 202 6.70 8.00 4.59
CA VAL A 202 7.43 8.58 5.73
C VAL A 202 8.70 7.77 6.00
N LEU A 203 9.84 8.42 5.92
CA LEU A 203 11.16 7.90 6.30
C LEU A 203 11.67 8.63 7.54
N GLN A 204 12.91 8.37 7.92
CA GLN A 204 13.51 8.90 9.15
C GLN A 204 13.44 10.43 9.25
N ASP A 205 13.66 11.14 8.13
CA ASP A 205 13.67 12.60 8.08
C ASP A 205 12.26 13.23 8.21
N ASP A 206 11.21 12.45 7.89
CA ASP A 206 9.81 12.90 7.96
C ASP A 206 9.14 12.60 9.30
N LEU A 207 9.83 11.84 10.16
CA LEU A 207 9.23 11.28 11.38
C LEU A 207 8.82 12.35 12.38
N ASP A 208 9.51 13.50 12.43
CA ASP A 208 9.16 14.62 13.31
C ASP A 208 7.79 15.22 12.94
N ASP A 209 7.55 15.42 11.65
CA ASP A 209 6.28 15.95 11.15
C ASP A 209 5.14 14.96 11.38
N HIS A 210 5.44 13.67 11.16
CA HIS A 210 4.49 12.59 11.41
C HIS A 210 4.09 12.54 12.90
N CYS A 211 5.06 12.58 13.82
CA CYS A 211 4.79 12.62 15.26
C CYS A 211 3.99 13.85 15.67
N ARG A 212 4.27 15.05 15.13
CA ARG A 212 3.47 16.27 15.42
C ARG A 212 2.01 16.11 15.00
N ALA A 213 1.74 15.45 13.88
CA ALA A 213 0.38 15.17 13.47
C ALA A 213 -0.31 14.19 14.42
N ILE A 214 0.41 13.14 14.88
CA ILE A 214 -0.09 12.19 15.87
C ILE A 214 -0.43 12.89 17.19
N GLU A 215 0.46 13.75 17.72
CA GLU A 215 0.22 14.54 18.94
C GLU A 215 -1.08 15.35 18.85
N ARG A 216 -1.31 15.98 17.68
CA ARG A 216 -2.53 16.78 17.46
C ARG A 216 -3.78 15.91 17.47
N VAL A 217 -3.76 14.77 16.76
CA VAL A 217 -4.93 13.87 16.71
C VAL A 217 -5.19 13.21 18.06
N ALA A 218 -4.15 12.85 18.81
CA ALA A 218 -4.26 12.35 20.17
C ALA A 218 -4.86 13.40 21.14
N GLY A 219 -4.50 14.68 20.94
CA GLY A 219 -5.14 15.79 21.66
C GLY A 219 -6.65 15.86 21.37
N LEU A 220 -7.02 15.75 20.10
CA LEU A 220 -8.44 15.73 19.68
C LEU A 220 -9.19 14.52 20.23
N ALA A 221 -8.57 13.33 20.29
CA ALA A 221 -9.19 12.16 20.88
C ALA A 221 -9.56 12.39 22.35
N ARG A 222 -8.64 12.94 23.14
CA ARG A 222 -8.91 13.31 24.55
C ARG A 222 -10.00 14.39 24.69
N ASP A 223 -10.13 15.31 23.71
CA ASP A 223 -11.20 16.32 23.70
C ASP A 223 -12.55 15.66 23.40
N VAL A 224 -12.60 14.75 22.45
CA VAL A 224 -13.79 13.95 22.10
C VAL A 224 -14.21 13.05 23.27
N GLU A 225 -13.28 12.31 23.89
CA GLU A 225 -13.59 11.46 25.07
C GLU A 225 -14.22 12.26 26.23
N ARG A 226 -13.83 13.51 26.42
CA ARG A 226 -14.45 14.39 27.45
C ARG A 226 -15.89 14.76 27.11
N GLU A 227 -16.26 14.79 25.84
CA GLU A 227 -17.59 15.18 25.38
C GLU A 227 -18.54 13.98 25.27
N VAL A 228 -18.07 12.87 24.69
CA VAL A 228 -18.94 11.75 24.34
C VAL A 228 -18.67 10.47 25.14
N GLY A 229 -17.62 10.42 25.97
CA GLY A 229 -17.19 9.23 26.70
C GLY A 229 -16.03 8.51 26.04
N ASP A 230 -15.68 7.34 26.58
CA ASP A 230 -14.50 6.58 26.21
C ASP A 230 -14.57 6.09 24.73
N LEU A 231 -13.46 6.28 24.03
CA LEU A 231 -13.24 5.69 22.70
C LEU A 231 -12.50 4.35 22.86
N GLU A 232 -12.80 3.40 21.97
CA GLU A 232 -12.09 2.12 21.96
C GLU A 232 -10.70 2.25 21.34
N PHE A 233 -10.57 3.04 20.25
CA PHE A 233 -9.30 3.20 19.59
C PHE A 233 -9.04 4.61 19.03
N LEU A 234 -7.76 4.92 18.87
CA LEU A 234 -7.24 6.00 18.05
C LEU A 234 -6.40 5.41 16.92
N ASP A 235 -6.91 5.45 15.69
CA ASP A 235 -6.21 5.00 14.51
C ASP A 235 -5.41 6.16 13.89
N ILE A 236 -4.09 6.01 13.84
CA ILE A 236 -3.18 6.99 13.25
C ILE A 236 -2.87 6.68 11.78
N GLY A 237 -3.50 5.65 11.23
CA GLY A 237 -3.32 5.22 9.85
C GLY A 237 -1.98 4.57 9.57
N GLY A 238 -1.57 4.65 8.33
CA GLY A 238 -0.29 4.12 7.86
C GLY A 238 0.71 5.24 7.55
N GLY A 239 1.23 5.20 6.32
CA GLY A 239 2.19 6.19 5.83
C GLY A 239 3.64 5.76 5.93
N PHE A 240 3.97 4.75 6.73
CA PHE A 240 5.34 4.25 6.93
C PHE A 240 5.95 3.78 5.61
N GLY A 241 7.11 4.35 5.28
CA GLY A 241 7.83 4.12 4.05
C GLY A 241 8.81 2.96 4.11
N VAL A 242 9.36 2.66 2.94
CA VAL A 242 10.57 1.86 2.77
C VAL A 242 11.55 2.65 1.92
N PRO A 243 12.86 2.50 2.08
CA PRO A 243 13.83 3.15 1.22
C PRO A 243 13.76 2.55 -0.19
N TYR A 244 13.66 3.41 -1.19
CA TYR A 244 13.72 3.03 -2.59
C TYR A 244 15.11 3.21 -3.18
N ARG A 245 15.92 4.13 -2.63
CA ARG A 245 17.31 4.36 -3.05
C ARG A 245 18.28 3.64 -2.12
N GLU A 246 19.45 3.30 -2.63
CA GLU A 246 20.45 2.56 -1.86
C GLU A 246 21.03 3.37 -0.68
N ASP A 247 21.08 4.69 -0.81
CA ASP A 247 21.57 5.64 0.19
C ASP A 247 20.52 6.07 1.22
N GLU A 248 19.25 5.73 1.01
CA GLU A 248 18.18 5.98 1.98
C GLU A 248 18.26 4.96 3.13
N PRO A 249 18.34 5.39 4.40
CA PRO A 249 18.33 4.47 5.53
C PRO A 249 16.92 3.86 5.73
N PRO A 250 16.84 2.62 6.22
CA PRO A 250 15.57 2.05 6.64
C PRO A 250 15.03 2.75 7.89
N LEU A 251 13.71 2.64 8.12
CA LEU A 251 13.13 3.01 9.40
C LEU A 251 13.61 2.03 10.49
N GLU A 252 14.13 2.57 11.58
CA GLU A 252 14.43 1.82 12.80
C GLU A 252 13.13 1.63 13.59
N MET A 253 12.44 0.51 13.36
CA MET A 253 11.05 0.32 13.82
C MET A 253 10.89 0.42 15.35
N GLU A 254 11.87 0.02 16.12
CA GLU A 254 11.88 0.18 17.58
C GLU A 254 11.82 1.66 17.96
N VAL A 255 12.68 2.48 17.33
CA VAL A 255 12.71 3.94 17.53
C VAL A 255 11.40 4.58 17.05
N VAL A 256 10.88 4.13 15.90
CA VAL A 256 9.58 4.59 15.39
C VAL A 256 8.47 4.30 16.38
N GLY A 257 8.41 3.07 16.93
CA GLY A 257 7.41 2.68 17.91
C GLY A 257 7.50 3.52 19.20
N GLU A 258 8.71 3.76 19.71
CA GLU A 258 8.92 4.62 20.87
C GLU A 258 8.44 6.06 20.63
N ARG A 259 8.79 6.63 19.48
CA ARG A 259 8.43 8.01 19.13
C ARG A 259 6.93 8.19 18.90
N VAL A 260 6.30 7.23 18.23
CA VAL A 260 4.85 7.23 17.99
C VAL A 260 4.10 7.12 19.32
N ARG A 261 4.48 6.20 20.21
CA ARG A 261 3.87 6.11 21.55
C ARG A 261 4.07 7.37 22.37
N ALA A 262 5.25 7.98 22.33
CA ALA A 262 5.51 9.24 23.01
C ALA A 262 4.64 10.39 22.46
N ALA A 263 4.45 10.45 21.14
CA ALA A 263 3.60 11.44 20.49
C ALA A 263 2.11 11.24 20.80
N ALA A 264 1.64 10.01 20.86
CA ALA A 264 0.27 9.68 21.26
C ALA A 264 0.02 10.04 22.74
N GLY A 265 1.03 9.88 23.60
CA GLY A 265 0.94 10.13 25.04
C GLY A 265 0.01 9.14 25.73
N GLU A 266 -0.50 9.52 26.90
CA GLU A 266 -1.52 8.72 27.60
C GLU A 266 -2.87 8.85 26.88
N LEU A 267 -3.40 7.72 26.43
CA LEU A 267 -4.71 7.56 25.78
C LEU A 267 -5.58 6.63 26.62
N GLY A 268 -6.88 6.93 26.72
CA GLY A 268 -7.88 5.96 27.17
C GLY A 268 -8.12 4.86 26.13
N ALA A 269 -8.05 5.23 24.86
CA ALA A 269 -8.24 4.39 23.69
C ALA A 269 -7.00 3.57 23.33
N GLN A 270 -7.19 2.41 22.69
CA GLN A 270 -6.11 1.63 22.10
C GLN A 270 -5.56 2.32 20.85
N LEU A 271 -4.24 2.35 20.67
CA LEU A 271 -3.62 2.81 19.43
C LEU A 271 -3.87 1.80 18.31
N ALA A 272 -4.26 2.28 17.12
CA ALA A 272 -4.39 1.47 15.92
C ALA A 272 -3.53 2.03 14.78
N LEU A 273 -3.05 1.16 13.88
CA LEU A 273 -2.18 1.50 12.75
C LEU A 273 -2.51 0.68 11.51
N GLU A 274 -2.30 1.30 10.33
CA GLU A 274 -2.63 0.72 9.03
C GLU A 274 -1.40 0.63 8.08
N PRO A 275 -0.34 -0.13 8.40
CA PRO A 275 0.77 -0.27 7.47
C PRO A 275 0.34 -0.97 6.18
N GLY A 276 0.64 -0.35 5.05
CA GLY A 276 0.46 -0.96 3.72
C GLY A 276 1.81 -1.11 3.03
N ARG A 277 2.37 0.02 2.57
CA ARG A 277 3.66 0.05 1.84
C ARG A 277 4.78 -0.67 2.56
N TYR A 278 4.95 -0.43 3.85
CA TYR A 278 6.01 -1.04 4.67
C TYR A 278 5.98 -2.57 4.58
N VAL A 279 4.79 -3.16 4.53
CA VAL A 279 4.60 -4.61 4.57
C VAL A 279 4.96 -5.29 3.25
N VAL A 280 4.63 -4.67 2.11
CA VAL A 280 4.68 -5.38 0.82
C VAL A 280 5.67 -4.80 -0.19
N ALA A 281 6.15 -3.56 -0.04
CA ALA A 281 6.90 -2.90 -1.11
C ALA A 281 8.16 -3.66 -1.54
N ASP A 282 9.02 -4.06 -0.60
CA ASP A 282 10.28 -4.76 -0.87
C ASP A 282 10.12 -6.30 -0.97
N ALA A 283 8.89 -6.77 -0.79
CA ALA A 283 8.55 -8.18 -0.95
C ALA A 283 8.30 -8.57 -2.42
N GLU A 284 8.24 -7.61 -3.34
CA GLU A 284 7.94 -7.88 -4.73
C GLU A 284 8.80 -7.08 -5.70
N LEU A 285 9.13 -7.70 -6.83
CA LEU A 285 9.81 -7.09 -7.95
C LEU A 285 9.13 -7.45 -9.28
N ILE A 286 9.49 -6.72 -10.33
CA ILE A 286 9.10 -7.04 -11.72
C ILE A 286 10.32 -7.52 -12.47
N LEU A 287 10.19 -8.64 -13.19
CA LEU A 287 11.15 -9.08 -14.18
C LEU A 287 10.69 -8.61 -15.57
N THR A 288 11.61 -8.06 -16.32
CA THR A 288 11.37 -7.55 -17.68
C THR A 288 12.54 -7.83 -18.60
N ARG A 289 12.26 -8.12 -19.87
CA ARG A 289 13.28 -8.46 -20.86
C ARG A 289 13.60 -7.28 -21.77
N VAL A 290 14.87 -7.10 -22.05
CA VAL A 290 15.33 -6.07 -22.98
C VAL A 290 15.02 -6.48 -24.42
N ASN A 291 14.20 -5.69 -25.11
CA ASN A 291 13.81 -5.90 -26.50
C ASN A 291 14.70 -5.13 -27.48
N THR A 292 15.08 -3.91 -27.11
CA THR A 292 15.72 -2.97 -28.03
C THR A 292 16.76 -2.12 -27.30
N ILE A 293 17.90 -1.88 -27.97
CA ILE A 293 18.89 -0.90 -27.56
C ILE A 293 18.97 0.18 -28.64
N LYS A 294 18.69 1.41 -28.29
CA LYS A 294 18.74 2.57 -29.18
C LYS A 294 19.78 3.58 -28.69
N GLN A 295 20.75 3.86 -29.55
CA GLN A 295 21.67 4.98 -29.34
C GLN A 295 20.99 6.28 -29.76
N ALA A 296 20.80 7.21 -28.83
CA ALA A 296 20.36 8.56 -29.08
C ALA A 296 21.57 9.53 -28.93
N PRO A 297 21.49 10.77 -29.43
CA PRO A 297 22.62 11.69 -29.38
C PRO A 297 23.22 11.93 -27.98
N SER A 298 22.39 11.87 -26.94
CA SER A 298 22.77 12.16 -25.54
C SER A 298 22.55 11.00 -24.58
N ALA A 299 21.96 9.86 -25.02
CA ALA A 299 21.60 8.79 -24.12
C ALA A 299 21.50 7.42 -24.83
N THR A 300 21.76 6.34 -24.10
CA THR A 300 21.38 5.00 -24.52
C THR A 300 19.98 4.69 -23.98
N VAL A 301 19.04 4.41 -24.87
CA VAL A 301 17.68 4.03 -24.51
C VAL A 301 17.54 2.50 -24.61
N VAL A 302 17.11 1.89 -23.51
CA VAL A 302 16.87 0.48 -23.34
C VAL A 302 15.35 0.25 -23.35
N GLY A 303 14.84 -0.35 -24.42
CA GLY A 303 13.44 -0.74 -24.52
C GLY A 303 13.22 -2.13 -23.89
N VAL A 304 12.23 -2.22 -23.02
CA VAL A 304 11.84 -3.44 -22.30
C VAL A 304 10.40 -3.85 -22.62
N ASP A 305 9.99 -5.07 -22.24
CA ASP A 305 8.63 -5.56 -22.45
C ASP A 305 7.63 -5.14 -21.34
N ALA A 306 8.11 -4.70 -20.17
CA ALA A 306 7.27 -3.99 -19.19
C ALA A 306 6.97 -2.57 -19.67
N SER A 307 5.84 -2.02 -19.22
CA SER A 307 5.39 -0.66 -19.56
C SER A 307 4.79 0.06 -18.36
N LEU A 308 4.39 1.31 -18.54
CA LEU A 308 3.60 2.03 -17.55
C LEU A 308 2.27 1.30 -17.23
N ALA A 309 1.76 0.46 -18.16
CA ALA A 309 0.60 -0.39 -17.91
C ALA A 309 0.94 -1.53 -16.93
N THR A 310 2.23 -1.93 -16.86
CA THR A 310 2.72 -2.87 -15.85
C THR A 310 2.99 -2.18 -14.52
N LEU A 311 3.71 -1.05 -14.51
CA LEU A 311 4.06 -0.29 -13.31
C LEU A 311 3.85 1.20 -13.55
N LEU A 312 2.70 1.71 -13.11
CA LEU A 312 2.28 3.09 -13.37
C LEU A 312 3.03 4.14 -12.53
N ARG A 313 3.56 3.74 -11.37
CA ARG A 313 4.12 4.67 -10.38
C ARG A 313 5.21 5.61 -10.89
N PRO A 314 6.20 5.19 -11.71
CA PRO A 314 7.16 6.13 -12.29
C PRO A 314 6.50 7.23 -13.13
N ALA A 315 5.52 6.86 -13.98
CA ALA A 315 4.83 7.81 -14.84
C ALA A 315 3.87 8.74 -14.09
N MET A 316 3.21 8.25 -13.04
CA MET A 316 2.18 8.98 -12.31
C MET A 316 2.71 9.85 -11.18
N PHE A 317 3.74 9.36 -10.46
CA PHE A 317 4.26 9.95 -9.23
C PHE A 317 5.76 10.25 -9.30
N GLU A 318 6.39 10.11 -10.46
CA GLU A 318 7.84 10.22 -10.61
C GLU A 318 8.61 9.30 -9.65
N ALA A 319 7.96 8.19 -9.26
CA ALA A 319 8.48 7.30 -8.24
C ALA A 319 9.76 6.60 -8.70
N TYR A 320 10.77 6.67 -7.86
CA TYR A 320 12.00 5.91 -8.06
C TYR A 320 11.73 4.43 -7.78
N HIS A 321 12.22 3.56 -8.67
CA HIS A 321 12.32 2.12 -8.46
C HIS A 321 13.74 1.69 -8.79
N PRO A 322 14.43 0.89 -7.95
CA PRO A 322 15.76 0.37 -8.27
C PRO A 322 15.65 -0.57 -9.47
N ILE A 323 16.62 -0.48 -10.40
CA ILE A 323 16.68 -1.33 -11.59
C ILE A 323 18.07 -1.97 -11.67
N ARG A 324 18.11 -3.28 -11.94
CA ARG A 324 19.33 -4.06 -12.00
C ARG A 324 19.31 -5.01 -13.20
N ASN A 325 20.46 -5.16 -13.85
CA ASN A 325 20.67 -6.22 -14.83
C ASN A 325 20.88 -7.55 -14.09
N VAL A 326 19.95 -8.49 -14.25
CA VAL A 326 20.00 -9.82 -13.62
C VAL A 326 20.90 -10.76 -14.45
N THR A 327 20.85 -10.68 -15.78
CA THR A 327 21.64 -11.55 -16.66
C THR A 327 23.13 -11.32 -16.51
N ALA A 328 23.56 -10.07 -16.41
CA ALA A 328 24.97 -9.72 -16.45
C ALA A 328 25.32 -8.59 -15.45
N PRO A 329 25.18 -8.82 -14.14
CA PRO A 329 25.39 -7.80 -13.12
C PRO A 329 26.83 -7.32 -13.02
N GLY A 330 27.78 -8.11 -13.50
CA GLY A 330 29.22 -7.77 -13.47
C GLY A 330 29.70 -6.94 -14.66
N ARG A 331 28.85 -6.63 -15.66
CA ARG A 331 29.25 -5.72 -16.73
C ARG A 331 29.48 -4.29 -16.19
N LYS A 332 30.34 -3.55 -16.86
CA LYS A 332 30.56 -2.12 -16.54
C LYS A 332 29.24 -1.36 -16.59
N SER A 333 28.93 -0.60 -15.54
CA SER A 333 27.74 0.24 -15.51
C SER A 333 27.90 1.43 -16.45
N GLU A 334 26.80 1.74 -17.15
CA GLU A 334 26.70 2.88 -18.06
C GLU A 334 25.37 3.61 -17.79
N PRO A 335 25.31 4.95 -17.96
CA PRO A 335 24.07 5.68 -17.83
C PRO A 335 23.12 5.31 -18.97
N VAL A 336 21.94 4.82 -18.61
CA VAL A 336 20.89 4.42 -19.57
C VAL A 336 19.52 4.93 -19.14
N SER A 337 18.63 5.11 -20.10
CA SER A 337 17.21 5.34 -19.89
C SER A 337 16.45 4.06 -20.21
N VAL A 338 15.59 3.59 -19.31
CA VAL A 338 14.79 2.36 -19.49
C VAL A 338 13.33 2.75 -19.73
N GLY A 339 12.77 2.32 -20.85
CA GLY A 339 11.38 2.62 -21.22
C GLY A 339 10.66 1.43 -21.80
N GLY A 340 9.32 1.48 -21.70
CA GLY A 340 8.42 0.46 -22.19
C GLY A 340 7.95 0.68 -23.64
N PRO A 341 7.05 -0.19 -24.14
CA PRO A 341 6.57 -0.15 -25.52
C PRO A 341 5.39 0.80 -25.77
N CYS A 342 4.88 1.54 -24.76
CA CYS A 342 3.73 2.41 -24.96
C CYS A 342 4.08 3.68 -25.74
N CYS A 343 3.19 4.11 -26.63
CA CYS A 343 3.34 5.29 -27.47
C CYS A 343 3.15 6.62 -26.70
N THR A 344 3.82 6.75 -25.56
CA THR A 344 3.83 7.98 -24.74
C THR A 344 5.21 8.23 -24.16
N SER A 345 5.60 9.50 -24.07
CA SER A 345 6.86 9.88 -23.43
C SER A 345 6.91 9.64 -21.92
N ALA A 346 5.76 9.35 -21.30
CA ALA A 346 5.66 8.98 -19.89
C ALA A 346 6.04 7.51 -19.61
N ASP A 347 6.14 6.66 -20.64
CA ASP A 347 6.49 5.25 -20.46
C ASP A 347 8.00 5.04 -20.28
N VAL A 348 8.50 5.59 -19.18
CA VAL A 348 9.93 5.57 -18.81
C VAL A 348 10.03 5.23 -17.31
N PHE A 349 10.80 4.17 -17.01
CA PHE A 349 11.08 3.75 -15.63
C PHE A 349 12.23 4.52 -14.99
N CYS A 350 13.20 4.94 -15.79
CA CYS A 350 14.31 5.79 -15.36
C CYS A 350 14.98 6.50 -16.53
N THR A 351 15.65 7.62 -16.23
CA THR A 351 16.49 8.35 -17.16
C THR A 351 17.89 8.48 -16.59
N ASP A 352 18.91 8.38 -17.46
CA ASP A 352 20.33 8.61 -17.14
C ASP A 352 20.80 7.86 -15.87
N ARG A 353 20.37 6.61 -15.72
CA ARG A 353 20.67 5.79 -14.53
C ARG A 353 21.83 4.84 -14.82
N PRO A 354 22.86 4.78 -13.94
CA PRO A 354 23.93 3.82 -14.09
C PRO A 354 23.40 2.39 -13.82
N ILE A 355 23.38 1.57 -14.89
CA ILE A 355 22.98 0.15 -14.84
C ILE A 355 24.09 -0.65 -15.53
N ALA A 356 24.42 -1.86 -15.03
CA ALA A 356 25.33 -2.78 -15.69
C ALA A 356 24.87 -2.96 -17.14
N ARG A 357 25.71 -2.55 -18.11
CA ARG A 357 25.34 -2.33 -19.52
C ARG A 357 24.38 -3.39 -20.03
N PRO A 358 23.10 -3.02 -20.32
CA PRO A 358 22.13 -3.95 -20.87
C PRO A 358 22.42 -4.28 -22.34
N GLU A 359 22.16 -5.51 -22.69
CA GLU A 359 22.16 -6.00 -24.07
C GLU A 359 20.79 -6.59 -24.40
N ARG A 360 20.47 -6.77 -25.69
CA ARG A 360 19.19 -7.38 -26.06
C ARG A 360 19.11 -8.79 -25.47
N GLU A 361 17.91 -9.20 -25.05
CA GLU A 361 17.59 -10.44 -24.34
C GLU A 361 18.06 -10.49 -22.88
N ASP A 362 18.79 -9.48 -22.38
CA ASP A 362 19.07 -9.41 -20.95
C ASP A 362 17.77 -9.30 -20.14
N LEU A 363 17.77 -9.92 -18.97
CA LEU A 363 16.73 -9.80 -17.96
C LEU A 363 17.08 -8.65 -17.01
N LEU A 364 16.17 -7.69 -16.87
CA LEU A 364 16.26 -6.66 -15.85
C LEU A 364 15.24 -6.96 -14.74
N ALA A 365 15.56 -6.56 -13.51
CA ALA A 365 14.65 -6.54 -12.39
C ALA A 365 14.37 -5.10 -11.97
N ILE A 366 13.10 -4.79 -11.69
CA ILE A 366 12.62 -3.52 -11.14
C ILE A 366 12.11 -3.81 -9.73
N GLY A 367 12.79 -3.30 -8.70
CA GLY A 367 12.52 -3.62 -7.30
C GLY A 367 11.43 -2.76 -6.66
N ASN A 368 11.06 -3.12 -5.43
CA ASN A 368 10.08 -2.44 -4.58
C ASN A 368 8.71 -2.26 -5.28
N ALA A 369 8.29 -3.27 -6.03
CA ALA A 369 7.05 -3.23 -6.82
C ALA A 369 5.80 -3.65 -6.04
N GLY A 370 5.93 -4.20 -4.82
CA GLY A 370 4.81 -4.81 -4.10
C GLY A 370 3.76 -3.83 -3.55
N ALA A 371 4.10 -2.56 -3.39
CA ALA A 371 3.12 -1.57 -2.97
C ALA A 371 2.64 -0.73 -4.15
N TYR A 372 1.34 -0.82 -4.44
CA TYR A 372 0.71 -0.06 -5.54
C TYR A 372 1.34 -0.37 -6.92
N GLY A 373 1.95 -1.54 -7.08
CA GLY A 373 2.46 -2.03 -8.35
C GLY A 373 1.33 -2.67 -9.16
N TYR A 374 1.00 -3.91 -8.85
CA TYR A 374 -0.07 -4.63 -9.55
C TYR A 374 -1.44 -3.96 -9.40
N GLU A 375 -1.72 -3.33 -8.27
CA GLU A 375 -3.01 -2.65 -8.01
C GLU A 375 -3.27 -1.44 -8.92
N LEU A 376 -2.22 -0.82 -9.46
CA LEU A 376 -2.31 0.25 -10.46
C LEU A 376 -2.05 -0.24 -11.89
N ALA A 377 -1.78 -1.53 -12.09
CA ALA A 377 -1.59 -2.09 -13.42
C ALA A 377 -2.88 -2.01 -14.24
N SER A 378 -2.75 -1.69 -15.52
CA SER A 378 -3.86 -1.43 -16.42
C SER A 378 -3.73 -2.20 -17.73
N GLN A 379 -4.73 -2.07 -18.58
CA GLN A 379 -4.73 -2.64 -19.94
C GLN A 379 -4.48 -1.55 -21.00
N PHE A 380 -3.75 -0.47 -20.64
CA PHE A 380 -3.42 0.57 -21.60
C PHE A 380 -2.72 0.00 -22.85
N HIS A 381 -3.04 0.48 -24.03
CA HIS A 381 -2.66 -0.08 -25.33
C HIS A 381 -3.15 -1.53 -25.57
N SER A 382 -4.25 -1.92 -24.93
CA SER A 382 -4.79 -3.30 -24.98
C SER A 382 -3.75 -4.35 -24.58
N GLN A 383 -2.82 -3.98 -23.68
CA GLN A 383 -1.81 -4.91 -23.15
C GLN A 383 -2.43 -5.76 -22.04
N PRO A 384 -2.32 -7.09 -22.12
CA PRO A 384 -2.69 -7.97 -21.02
C PRO A 384 -1.83 -7.70 -19.77
N ARG A 385 -2.45 -7.71 -18.58
CA ARG A 385 -1.68 -7.62 -17.33
C ARG A 385 -0.76 -8.84 -17.20
N PRO A 386 0.44 -8.66 -16.62
CA PRO A 386 1.40 -9.75 -16.44
C PRO A 386 0.92 -10.79 -15.41
N ALA A 387 1.57 -11.95 -15.41
CA ALA A 387 1.41 -12.91 -14.33
C ALA A 387 2.06 -12.39 -13.05
N GLU A 388 1.55 -12.87 -11.90
CA GLU A 388 2.16 -12.73 -10.58
C GLU A 388 2.47 -14.13 -10.06
N VAL A 389 3.72 -14.34 -9.65
CA VAL A 389 4.21 -15.62 -9.13
C VAL A 389 4.68 -15.40 -7.69
N ALA A 390 4.07 -16.13 -6.77
CA ALA A 390 4.51 -16.12 -5.38
C ALA A 390 5.61 -17.17 -5.16
N VAL A 391 6.59 -16.80 -4.33
CA VAL A 391 7.61 -17.69 -3.80
C VAL A 391 7.46 -17.76 -2.27
N ASP A 392 7.56 -18.98 -1.72
CA ASP A 392 7.44 -19.22 -0.28
C ASP A 392 8.24 -20.46 0.10
N GLY A 393 9.30 -20.31 0.90
CA GLY A 393 10.11 -21.42 1.40
C GLY A 393 10.59 -22.38 0.32
N GLY A 394 10.99 -21.88 -0.85
CA GLY A 394 11.42 -22.66 -2.00
C GLY A 394 10.29 -23.12 -2.94
N LYS A 395 9.04 -23.04 -2.54
CA LYS A 395 7.88 -23.29 -3.40
C LYS A 395 7.62 -22.09 -4.29
N THR A 396 7.02 -22.34 -5.45
CA THR A 396 6.64 -21.32 -6.42
C THR A 396 5.26 -21.63 -6.97
N SER A 397 4.36 -20.64 -6.97
CA SER A 397 2.99 -20.79 -7.45
C SER A 397 2.56 -19.56 -8.24
N VAL A 398 1.81 -19.75 -9.33
CA VAL A 398 1.13 -18.65 -10.02
C VAL A 398 -0.07 -18.24 -9.14
N VAL A 399 -0.05 -17.01 -8.62
CA VAL A 399 -1.12 -16.46 -7.78
C VAL A 399 -2.06 -15.55 -8.57
N ARG A 400 -1.56 -14.97 -9.67
CA ARG A 400 -2.38 -14.35 -10.73
C ARG A 400 -1.85 -14.81 -12.07
N ARG A 401 -2.70 -15.42 -12.91
CA ARG A 401 -2.28 -15.79 -14.26
C ARG A 401 -2.08 -14.56 -15.13
N ARG A 402 -1.24 -14.64 -16.13
CA ARG A 402 -1.15 -13.65 -17.19
C ARG A 402 -2.50 -13.52 -17.88
N GLU A 403 -2.96 -12.30 -18.12
CA GLU A 403 -4.13 -12.07 -18.95
C GLU A 403 -3.86 -12.45 -20.41
N THR A 404 -4.92 -12.76 -21.12
CA THR A 404 -4.95 -12.98 -22.58
C THR A 404 -5.63 -11.78 -23.25
N LEU A 405 -5.63 -11.71 -24.58
CA LEU A 405 -6.40 -10.70 -25.30
C LEU A 405 -7.92 -10.86 -25.07
N ASP A 406 -8.39 -12.08 -24.84
CA ASP A 406 -9.80 -12.31 -24.49
C ASP A 406 -10.17 -11.69 -23.14
N ASP A 407 -9.22 -11.66 -22.16
CA ASP A 407 -9.45 -10.97 -20.89
C ASP A 407 -9.53 -9.44 -21.07
N VAL A 408 -8.78 -8.89 -22.04
CA VAL A 408 -8.80 -7.45 -22.34
C VAL A 408 -10.16 -7.03 -22.88
N THR A 409 -10.79 -7.87 -23.71
CA THR A 409 -12.07 -7.60 -24.37
C THR A 409 -13.29 -8.21 -23.68
N HIS A 410 -13.09 -8.88 -22.54
CA HIS A 410 -14.11 -9.68 -21.83
C HIS A 410 -15.43 -8.92 -21.55
N GLY A 411 -15.36 -7.60 -21.33
CA GLY A 411 -16.54 -6.77 -21.04
C GLY A 411 -17.22 -6.18 -22.28
N GLU A 412 -16.68 -6.40 -23.48
CA GLU A 412 -17.22 -5.85 -24.72
C GLU A 412 -18.48 -6.59 -25.16
N GLN A 413 -19.44 -5.85 -25.73
CA GLN A 413 -20.66 -6.38 -26.30
C GLN A 413 -20.71 -6.04 -27.77
N GLU A 414 -21.29 -6.92 -28.59
CA GLU A 414 -21.60 -6.61 -30.01
C GLU A 414 -22.62 -5.47 -30.07
N PHE A 415 -22.41 -4.53 -31.03
CA PHE A 415 -23.29 -3.39 -31.28
C PHE A 415 -24.41 -3.77 -32.22
#